data_88467174ae0e2859b1fe1e899dc09505
#
_entry.id   88467174ae0e2859b1fe1e899dc09505
#
_cell.length_a   1.000
_cell.length_b   1.000
_cell.length_c   1.000
_cell.angle_alpha   90.00
_cell.angle_beta   90.00
_cell.angle_gamma   90.00
#
_symmetry.space_group_name_H-M   'P 1'
#
loop_
_entity.id
_entity.type
_entity.pdbx_description
1 polymer ?
#
loop_
_entity_poly.entity_id
_entity_poly.type
_entity_poly.pdbx_seq_one_letter_code
_entity_poly.pdbx_strand_id
1 'polypeptide(L)'
;MQHRKRQITLKQRMGLCLAAFFAAFAMQLTLNGYQSRAVQAVQDAQMGSFNAISRFQGGVESSISVLENYRWENSETDELMERLQSASSTCNAWLWRIGTSLEELENVSDEQRVLYGAVDTVYQTYTGLLEELQSDLRSGDDAAASQLYYAKILPCGDYLSQYTLQLLETAILDAQGSYTVISALNERIVLLQTVVVALCVALGCVSGLMVMRLLTPVQQMIAASRAIGRSKFDIPDIPLPKQPEIARLAESFNIMKHSMAQQMTTLQEKNEIERELHRQKTEAL
;
A
#
# COMPACT_ATOMS: atom_id res chain seq x y z
N MET A 1 -34.49 -1.55 42.26
CA MET A 1 -33.26 -0.94 41.71
C MET A 1 -33.44 -0.67 40.21
N GLN A 2 -33.83 0.57 39.85
CA GLN A 2 -33.98 0.96 38.45
C GLN A 2 -32.60 1.27 37.89
N HIS A 3 -32.13 0.47 36.95
CA HIS A 3 -30.95 0.77 36.13
C HIS A 3 -31.20 2.07 35.35
N ARG A 4 -30.67 3.16 35.81
CA ARG A 4 -30.56 4.45 35.11
C ARG A 4 -29.66 4.24 33.89
N LYS A 5 -30.23 3.85 32.74
CA LYS A 5 -29.49 3.80 31.46
C LYS A 5 -28.89 5.19 31.24
N ARG A 6 -27.57 5.32 31.40
CA ARG A 6 -26.80 6.53 31.05
C ARG A 6 -27.11 6.85 29.59
N GLN A 7 -27.94 7.84 29.34
CA GLN A 7 -28.19 8.34 28.00
C GLN A 7 -26.88 9.00 27.52
N ILE A 8 -26.21 8.34 26.55
CA ILE A 8 -25.02 8.85 25.92
C ILE A 8 -25.40 10.15 25.22
N THR A 9 -24.74 11.26 25.59
CA THR A 9 -24.99 12.58 25.01
C THR A 9 -24.72 12.58 23.51
N LEU A 10 -25.37 13.44 22.76
CA LEU A 10 -25.17 13.58 21.31
C LEU A 10 -23.71 13.77 20.94
N LYS A 11 -22.98 14.59 21.72
CA LYS A 11 -21.56 14.86 21.55
C LYS A 11 -20.72 13.58 21.69
N GLN A 12 -21.06 12.68 22.61
CA GLN A 12 -20.40 11.39 22.79
C GLN A 12 -20.69 10.42 21.63
N ARG A 13 -21.92 10.40 21.11
CA ARG A 13 -22.27 9.55 19.95
C ARG A 13 -21.55 9.99 18.69
N MET A 14 -21.52 11.29 18.41
CA MET A 14 -20.75 11.84 17.27
C MET A 14 -19.26 11.57 17.43
N GLY A 15 -18.69 11.78 18.62
CA GLY A 15 -17.30 11.50 18.91
C GLY A 15 -16.93 10.03 18.69
N LEU A 16 -17.80 9.10 19.13
CA LEU A 16 -17.61 7.66 18.92
C LEU A 16 -17.65 7.27 17.44
N CYS A 17 -18.61 7.77 16.67
CA CYS A 17 -18.68 7.51 15.23
C CYS A 17 -17.46 8.06 14.49
N LEU A 18 -17.01 9.26 14.84
CA LEU A 18 -15.84 9.89 14.23
C LEU A 18 -14.55 9.12 14.59
N ALA A 19 -14.40 8.71 15.85
CA ALA A 19 -13.27 7.91 16.30
C ALA A 19 -13.22 6.54 15.62
N ALA A 20 -14.37 5.86 15.47
CA ALA A 20 -14.49 4.60 14.76
C ALA A 20 -14.11 4.75 13.26
N PHE A 21 -14.55 5.83 12.62
CA PHE A 21 -14.20 6.14 11.23
C PHE A 21 -12.69 6.35 11.06
N PHE A 22 -12.07 7.17 11.93
CA PHE A 22 -10.63 7.41 11.88
C PHE A 22 -9.81 6.14 12.19
N ALA A 23 -10.26 5.32 13.14
CA ALA A 23 -9.61 4.04 13.45
C ALA A 23 -9.66 3.07 12.25
N ALA A 24 -10.82 2.95 11.59
CA ALA A 24 -10.97 2.11 10.40
C ALA A 24 -10.12 2.64 9.22
N PHE A 25 -10.07 3.95 9.04
CA PHE A 25 -9.24 4.58 8.01
C PHE A 25 -7.73 4.40 8.26
N ALA A 26 -7.29 4.54 9.51
CA ALA A 26 -5.91 4.29 9.90
C ALA A 26 -5.53 2.82 9.69
N MET A 27 -6.43 1.88 10.04
CA MET A 27 -6.25 0.45 9.80
C MET A 27 -6.12 0.15 8.29
N GLN A 28 -6.92 0.80 7.45
CA GLN A 28 -6.84 0.67 5.99
C GLN A 28 -5.48 1.12 5.43
N LEU A 29 -4.98 2.27 5.90
CA LEU A 29 -3.68 2.79 5.47
C LEU A 29 -2.52 1.87 5.90
N THR A 30 -2.56 1.34 7.12
CA THR A 30 -1.52 0.42 7.62
C THR A 30 -1.54 -0.90 6.86
N LEU A 31 -2.72 -1.45 6.55
CA LEU A 31 -2.86 -2.69 5.79
C LEU A 31 -2.31 -2.53 4.36
N ASN A 32 -2.66 -1.43 3.67
CA ASN A 32 -2.14 -1.11 2.34
C ASN A 32 -0.62 -0.96 2.33
N GLY A 33 -0.07 -0.26 3.32
CA GLY A 33 1.38 -0.07 3.46
C GLY A 33 2.12 -1.39 3.70
N TYR A 34 1.58 -2.27 4.52
CA TYR A 34 2.15 -3.59 4.80
C TYR A 34 2.12 -4.48 3.55
N GLN A 35 0.98 -4.55 2.86
CA GLN A 35 0.80 -5.33 1.63
C GLN A 35 1.79 -4.89 0.53
N SER A 36 1.89 -3.59 0.28
CA SER A 36 2.79 -3.05 -0.74
C SER A 36 4.25 -3.39 -0.45
N ARG A 37 4.70 -3.25 0.81
CA ARG A 37 6.06 -3.58 1.21
C ARG A 37 6.37 -5.07 1.11
N ALA A 38 5.46 -5.93 1.55
CA ALA A 38 5.65 -7.38 1.49
C ALA A 38 5.76 -7.89 0.05
N VAL A 39 4.89 -7.40 -0.85
CA VAL A 39 4.94 -7.76 -2.27
C VAL A 39 6.22 -7.25 -2.92
N GLN A 40 6.60 -6.00 -2.67
CA GLN A 40 7.83 -5.42 -3.22
C GLN A 40 9.08 -6.17 -2.74
N ALA A 41 9.18 -6.48 -1.45
CA ALA A 41 10.35 -7.19 -0.91
C ALA A 41 10.56 -8.56 -1.57
N VAL A 42 9.49 -9.33 -1.78
CA VAL A 42 9.57 -10.62 -2.47
C VAL A 42 9.93 -10.45 -3.95
N GLN A 43 9.35 -9.45 -4.61
CA GLN A 43 9.61 -9.17 -6.01
C GLN A 43 11.06 -8.72 -6.25
N ASP A 44 11.59 -7.84 -5.39
CA ASP A 44 12.97 -7.36 -5.46
C ASP A 44 13.97 -8.50 -5.21
N ALA A 45 13.72 -9.39 -4.24
CA ALA A 45 14.56 -10.52 -3.94
C ALA A 45 14.61 -11.54 -5.10
N GLN A 46 13.44 -11.87 -5.68
CA GLN A 46 13.36 -12.78 -6.82
C GLN A 46 14.01 -12.21 -8.08
N MET A 47 13.77 -10.93 -8.36
CA MET A 47 14.43 -10.25 -9.50
C MET A 47 15.93 -10.15 -9.31
N GLY A 48 16.39 -9.96 -8.06
CA GLY A 48 17.81 -9.97 -7.71
C GLY A 48 18.48 -11.31 -8.04
N SER A 49 17.88 -12.42 -7.61
CA SER A 49 18.36 -13.77 -7.89
C SER A 49 18.37 -14.09 -9.39
N PHE A 50 17.26 -13.85 -10.09
CA PHE A 50 17.15 -14.04 -11.54
C PHE A 50 18.21 -13.24 -12.31
N ASN A 51 18.39 -11.98 -11.99
CA ASN A 51 19.39 -11.12 -12.64
C ASN A 51 20.82 -11.64 -12.38
N ALA A 52 21.11 -12.11 -11.16
CA ALA A 52 22.41 -12.65 -10.81
C ALA A 52 22.72 -13.93 -11.61
N ILE A 53 21.78 -14.87 -11.72
CA ILE A 53 21.93 -16.11 -12.50
C ILE A 53 22.11 -15.79 -13.99
N SER A 54 21.27 -14.92 -14.54
CA SER A 54 21.35 -14.51 -15.96
C SER A 54 22.68 -13.81 -16.29
N ARG A 55 23.18 -12.97 -15.38
CA ARG A 55 24.47 -12.29 -15.54
C ARG A 55 25.66 -13.27 -15.43
N PHE A 56 25.57 -14.23 -14.51
CA PHE A 56 26.56 -15.30 -14.42
C PHE A 56 26.60 -16.12 -15.71
N GLN A 57 25.43 -16.53 -16.23
CA GLN A 57 25.33 -17.26 -17.50
C GLN A 57 25.97 -16.46 -18.65
N GLY A 58 25.66 -15.20 -18.79
CA GLY A 58 26.25 -14.32 -19.81
C GLY A 58 27.77 -14.20 -19.66
N GLY A 59 28.30 -14.22 -18.43
CA GLY A 59 29.73 -14.24 -18.17
C GLY A 59 30.40 -15.59 -18.63
N VAL A 60 29.74 -16.71 -18.34
CA VAL A 60 30.21 -18.04 -18.80
C VAL A 60 30.21 -18.15 -20.32
N GLU A 61 29.10 -17.77 -20.97
CA GLU A 61 29.00 -17.76 -22.44
C GLU A 61 30.04 -16.83 -23.07
N SER A 62 30.29 -15.66 -22.47
CA SER A 62 31.36 -14.77 -22.93
C SER A 62 32.73 -15.40 -22.81
N SER A 63 33.02 -16.12 -21.73
CA SER A 63 34.29 -16.86 -21.55
C SER A 63 34.46 -17.95 -22.60
N ILE A 64 33.42 -18.74 -22.86
CA ILE A 64 33.44 -19.80 -23.89
C ILE A 64 33.62 -19.16 -25.27
N SER A 65 32.89 -18.12 -25.60
CA SER A 65 32.98 -17.44 -26.89
C SER A 65 34.37 -16.84 -27.16
N VAL A 66 35.04 -16.33 -26.11
CA VAL A 66 36.40 -15.82 -26.21
C VAL A 66 37.36 -16.95 -26.58
N LEU A 67 37.20 -18.14 -25.99
CA LEU A 67 38.02 -19.34 -26.30
C LEU A 67 37.71 -19.93 -27.66
N GLU A 68 36.46 -20.00 -28.09
CA GLU A 68 36.04 -20.47 -29.40
C GLU A 68 36.61 -19.60 -30.54
N ASN A 69 36.69 -18.30 -30.34
CA ASN A 69 37.22 -17.37 -31.33
C ASN A 69 38.75 -17.24 -31.30
N TYR A 70 39.42 -17.90 -30.34
CA TYR A 70 40.86 -17.87 -30.24
C TYR A 70 41.49 -18.75 -31.32
N ARG A 71 42.41 -18.15 -32.09
CA ARG A 71 43.19 -18.88 -33.09
C ARG A 71 44.47 -19.41 -32.46
N TRP A 72 44.53 -20.70 -32.20
CA TRP A 72 45.64 -21.40 -31.56
C TRP A 72 46.99 -21.28 -32.31
N GLU A 73 46.97 -20.75 -33.53
CA GLU A 73 48.17 -20.57 -34.37
C GLU A 73 48.44 -19.07 -34.64
N ASN A 74 49.09 -18.31 -33.79
CA ASN A 74 49.44 -16.89 -33.96
C ASN A 74 48.51 -15.83 -33.37
N SER A 75 47.96 -16.00 -32.20
CA SER A 75 47.14 -14.97 -31.55
C SER A 75 47.87 -14.30 -30.37
N GLU A 76 47.48 -13.06 -30.08
CA GLU A 76 47.98 -12.31 -28.93
C GLU A 76 47.46 -12.96 -27.64
N THR A 77 48.29 -13.82 -27.02
CA THR A 77 48.00 -14.54 -25.79
C THR A 77 47.65 -13.60 -24.62
N ASP A 78 48.29 -12.44 -24.58
CA ASP A 78 48.02 -11.43 -23.51
C ASP A 78 46.60 -10.89 -23.56
N GLU A 79 46.07 -10.60 -24.76
CA GLU A 79 44.68 -10.13 -24.91
C GLU A 79 43.68 -11.22 -24.50
N LEU A 80 43.94 -12.49 -24.87
CA LEU A 80 43.11 -13.62 -24.44
C LEU A 80 43.07 -13.69 -22.90
N MET A 81 44.25 -13.63 -22.28
CA MET A 81 44.38 -13.69 -20.83
C MET A 81 43.61 -12.57 -20.11
N GLU A 82 43.70 -11.33 -20.57
CA GLU A 82 42.97 -10.21 -20.01
C GLU A 82 41.45 -10.40 -20.13
N ARG A 83 40.97 -10.85 -21.28
CA ARG A 83 39.54 -11.12 -21.50
C ARG A 83 39.02 -12.27 -20.62
N LEU A 84 39.75 -13.36 -20.50
CA LEU A 84 39.40 -14.48 -19.63
C LEU A 84 39.40 -14.10 -18.17
N GLN A 85 40.40 -13.33 -17.72
CA GLN A 85 40.46 -12.84 -16.35
C GLN A 85 39.28 -11.88 -16.02
N SER A 86 38.93 -11.00 -16.95
CA SER A 86 37.77 -10.13 -16.82
C SER A 86 36.46 -10.91 -16.73
N ALA A 87 36.26 -11.91 -17.60
CA ALA A 87 35.10 -12.80 -17.58
C ALA A 87 35.01 -13.59 -16.26
N SER A 88 36.13 -14.20 -15.84
CA SER A 88 36.20 -14.95 -14.56
C SER A 88 35.89 -14.08 -13.34
N SER A 89 36.46 -12.87 -13.26
CA SER A 89 36.19 -11.95 -12.15
C SER A 89 34.71 -11.56 -12.10
N THR A 90 34.07 -11.36 -13.24
CA THR A 90 32.65 -11.08 -13.37
C THR A 90 31.81 -12.28 -12.93
N CYS A 91 32.15 -13.50 -13.40
CA CYS A 91 31.44 -14.70 -12.97
C CYS A 91 31.56 -14.95 -11.47
N ASN A 92 32.75 -14.80 -10.87
CA ASN A 92 32.96 -14.93 -9.43
C ASN A 92 32.05 -13.98 -8.63
N ALA A 93 31.96 -12.71 -9.05
CA ALA A 93 31.12 -11.72 -8.38
C ALA A 93 29.63 -12.09 -8.44
N TRP A 94 29.17 -12.59 -9.58
CA TRP A 94 27.78 -13.00 -9.76
C TRP A 94 27.45 -14.31 -9.06
N LEU A 95 28.36 -15.29 -9.07
CA LEU A 95 28.20 -16.57 -8.35
C LEU A 95 28.07 -16.33 -6.85
N TRP A 96 28.92 -15.47 -6.26
CA TRP A 96 28.81 -15.07 -4.88
C TRP A 96 27.46 -14.40 -4.60
N ARG A 97 26.99 -13.53 -5.51
CA ARG A 97 25.69 -12.85 -5.36
C ARG A 97 24.51 -13.82 -5.46
N ILE A 98 24.60 -14.86 -6.29
CA ILE A 98 23.59 -15.93 -6.33
C ILE A 98 23.53 -16.62 -4.96
N GLY A 99 24.68 -17.04 -4.40
CA GLY A 99 24.74 -17.68 -3.09
C GLY A 99 24.12 -16.81 -1.99
N THR A 100 24.49 -15.53 -1.92
CA THR A 100 23.91 -14.58 -0.97
C THR A 100 22.40 -14.41 -1.14
N SER A 101 21.92 -14.31 -2.40
CA SER A 101 20.49 -14.21 -2.68
C SER A 101 19.71 -15.45 -2.23
N LEU A 102 20.30 -16.63 -2.36
CA LEU A 102 19.68 -17.89 -1.93
C LEU A 102 19.65 -18.04 -0.41
N GLU A 103 20.58 -17.42 0.33
CA GLU A 103 20.57 -17.37 1.78
C GLU A 103 19.51 -16.38 2.31
N GLU A 104 19.29 -15.27 1.62
CA GLU A 104 18.31 -14.25 1.97
C GLU A 104 16.84 -14.65 1.70
N LEU A 105 16.62 -15.59 0.78
CA LEU A 105 15.29 -16.07 0.41
C LEU A 105 14.82 -17.16 1.38
N GLU A 106 13.72 -16.91 2.11
CA GLU A 106 13.12 -17.89 3.06
C GLU A 106 12.55 -19.15 2.38
N ASN A 107 12.20 -19.09 1.10
CA ASN A 107 11.49 -20.16 0.37
C ASN A 107 12.27 -20.68 -0.84
N VAL A 108 13.55 -20.93 -0.67
CA VAL A 108 14.37 -21.58 -1.70
C VAL A 108 14.12 -23.08 -1.67
N SER A 109 13.80 -23.68 -2.82
CA SER A 109 13.65 -25.13 -2.94
C SER A 109 14.97 -25.85 -2.70
N ASP A 110 14.90 -27.08 -2.17
CA ASP A 110 16.09 -27.93 -2.00
C ASP A 110 16.75 -28.19 -3.35
N GLU A 111 15.97 -28.31 -4.42
CA GLU A 111 16.45 -28.47 -5.79
C GLU A 111 17.31 -27.29 -6.25
N GLN A 112 16.87 -26.07 -5.99
CA GLN A 112 17.62 -24.85 -6.32
C GLN A 112 18.96 -24.79 -5.57
N ARG A 113 18.99 -25.20 -4.30
CA ARG A 113 20.23 -25.28 -3.50
C ARG A 113 21.21 -26.32 -4.03
N VAL A 114 20.71 -27.51 -4.43
CA VAL A 114 21.52 -28.55 -5.01
C VAL A 114 22.08 -28.11 -6.36
N LEU A 115 21.29 -27.49 -7.21
CA LEU A 115 21.73 -26.95 -8.50
C LEU A 115 22.78 -25.85 -8.34
N TYR A 116 22.61 -24.94 -7.39
CA TYR A 116 23.62 -23.93 -7.07
C TYR A 116 24.94 -24.58 -6.65
N GLY A 117 24.90 -25.57 -5.77
CA GLY A 117 26.09 -26.32 -5.37
C GLY A 117 26.77 -27.05 -6.56
N ALA A 118 25.99 -27.58 -7.50
CA ALA A 118 26.51 -28.15 -8.72
C ALA A 118 27.17 -27.10 -9.62
N VAL A 119 26.51 -25.94 -9.82
CA VAL A 119 27.07 -24.81 -10.58
C VAL A 119 28.40 -24.35 -9.97
N ASP A 120 28.43 -24.14 -8.65
CA ASP A 120 29.66 -23.74 -7.96
C ASP A 120 30.78 -24.74 -8.14
N THR A 121 30.53 -26.04 -7.95
CA THR A 121 31.51 -27.10 -8.10
C THR A 121 32.07 -27.18 -9.52
N VAL A 122 31.18 -27.12 -10.53
CA VAL A 122 31.60 -27.17 -11.96
C VAL A 122 32.35 -25.88 -12.31
N TYR A 123 31.95 -24.74 -11.80
CA TYR A 123 32.63 -23.46 -12.02
C TYR A 123 34.04 -23.46 -11.41
N GLN A 124 34.22 -23.97 -10.19
CA GLN A 124 35.56 -24.15 -9.61
C GLN A 124 36.46 -25.05 -10.44
N THR A 125 35.89 -26.13 -11.01
CA THR A 125 36.63 -27.02 -11.94
C THR A 125 36.96 -26.27 -13.22
N TYR A 126 36.03 -25.50 -13.78
CA TYR A 126 36.23 -24.72 -15.00
C TYR A 126 37.35 -23.67 -14.82
N THR A 127 37.35 -22.94 -13.70
CA THR A 127 38.41 -21.96 -13.42
C THR A 127 39.78 -22.59 -13.24
N GLY A 128 39.87 -23.77 -12.60
CA GLY A 128 41.10 -24.50 -12.48
C GLY A 128 41.67 -24.96 -13.87
N LEU A 129 40.78 -25.38 -14.78
CA LEU A 129 41.16 -25.70 -16.15
C LEU A 129 41.61 -24.45 -16.94
N LEU A 130 41.03 -23.31 -16.70
CA LEU A 130 41.47 -22.05 -17.30
C LEU A 130 42.85 -21.62 -16.80
N GLU A 131 43.18 -21.86 -15.53
CA GLU A 131 44.53 -21.63 -14.97
C GLU A 131 45.57 -22.56 -15.60
N GLU A 132 45.23 -23.84 -15.78
CA GLU A 132 46.09 -24.83 -16.51
C GLU A 132 46.32 -24.36 -17.96
N LEU A 133 45.28 -23.96 -18.67
CA LEU A 133 45.35 -23.37 -20.01
C LEU A 133 46.30 -22.16 -20.09
N GLN A 134 46.17 -21.25 -19.12
CA GLN A 134 47.03 -20.06 -19.02
C GLN A 134 48.52 -20.46 -18.85
N SER A 135 48.79 -21.50 -18.07
CA SER A 135 50.13 -22.00 -17.86
C SER A 135 50.72 -22.56 -19.14
N ASP A 136 49.93 -23.37 -19.88
CA ASP A 136 50.37 -23.99 -21.15
C ASP A 136 50.66 -22.93 -22.21
N LEU A 137 49.77 -21.93 -22.36
CA LEU A 137 49.98 -20.85 -23.31
C LEU A 137 51.19 -19.97 -22.95
N ARG A 138 51.47 -19.73 -21.67
CA ARG A 138 52.68 -18.99 -21.24
C ARG A 138 53.97 -19.77 -21.49
N SER A 139 53.89 -21.09 -21.44
CA SER A 139 55.03 -21.93 -21.77
C SER A 139 55.30 -22.08 -23.28
N GLY A 140 54.37 -21.60 -24.12
CA GLY A 140 54.44 -21.72 -25.58
C GLY A 140 54.03 -23.09 -26.07
N ASP A 141 53.35 -23.92 -25.26
CA ASP A 141 52.85 -25.24 -25.67
C ASP A 141 51.38 -25.12 -26.20
N ASP A 142 51.27 -24.55 -27.39
CA ASP A 142 49.98 -24.36 -28.06
C ASP A 142 49.26 -25.69 -28.34
N ALA A 143 50.02 -26.80 -28.51
CA ALA A 143 49.42 -28.10 -28.74
C ALA A 143 48.77 -28.66 -27.48
N ALA A 144 49.41 -28.54 -26.31
CA ALA A 144 48.84 -28.92 -25.02
C ALA A 144 47.63 -28.03 -24.69
N ALA A 145 47.76 -26.74 -24.90
CA ALA A 145 46.67 -25.77 -24.67
C ALA A 145 45.42 -26.09 -25.52
N SER A 146 45.61 -26.37 -26.81
CA SER A 146 44.52 -26.77 -27.72
C SER A 146 43.88 -28.09 -27.31
N GLN A 147 44.69 -29.09 -26.94
CA GLN A 147 44.17 -30.36 -26.44
C GLN A 147 43.36 -30.20 -25.14
N LEU A 148 43.86 -29.41 -24.19
CA LEU A 148 43.17 -29.12 -22.94
C LEU A 148 41.83 -28.45 -23.19
N TYR A 149 41.78 -27.48 -24.10
CA TYR A 149 40.56 -26.81 -24.50
C TYR A 149 39.50 -27.78 -25.01
N TYR A 150 39.81 -28.53 -26.08
CA TYR A 150 38.83 -29.41 -26.71
C TYR A 150 38.45 -30.63 -25.86
N ALA A 151 39.37 -31.17 -25.08
CA ALA A 151 39.14 -32.40 -24.31
C ALA A 151 38.48 -32.14 -22.95
N LYS A 152 38.72 -30.97 -22.32
CA LYS A 152 38.29 -30.74 -20.96
C LYS A 152 37.50 -29.42 -20.78
N ILE A 153 38.01 -28.29 -21.30
CA ILE A 153 37.42 -26.98 -21.05
C ILE A 153 36.05 -26.81 -21.72
N LEU A 154 35.99 -27.17 -23.01
CA LEU A 154 34.74 -27.07 -23.78
C LEU A 154 33.60 -27.93 -23.17
N PRO A 155 33.79 -29.22 -22.88
CA PRO A 155 32.77 -30.01 -22.22
C PRO A 155 32.41 -29.51 -20.83
N CYS A 156 33.39 -29.02 -20.06
CA CYS A 156 33.12 -28.42 -18.73
C CYS A 156 32.28 -27.15 -18.84
N GLY A 157 32.57 -26.30 -19.83
CA GLY A 157 31.76 -25.10 -20.14
C GLY A 157 30.32 -25.41 -20.54
N ASP A 158 30.13 -26.48 -21.35
CA ASP A 158 28.81 -26.98 -21.74
C ASP A 158 28.01 -27.45 -20.52
N TYR A 159 28.62 -28.23 -19.61
CA TYR A 159 28.00 -28.66 -18.36
C TYR A 159 27.64 -27.45 -17.47
N LEU A 160 28.53 -26.48 -17.34
CA LEU A 160 28.33 -25.28 -16.57
C LEU A 160 27.15 -24.47 -17.12
N SER A 161 27.09 -24.30 -18.43
CA SER A 161 25.97 -23.62 -19.10
C SER A 161 24.65 -24.38 -18.86
N GLN A 162 24.66 -25.71 -18.98
CA GLN A 162 23.46 -26.52 -18.76
C GLN A 162 22.96 -26.45 -17.32
N TYR A 163 23.83 -26.58 -16.31
CA TYR A 163 23.42 -26.46 -14.89
C TYR A 163 22.95 -25.05 -14.54
N THR A 164 23.56 -24.03 -15.13
CA THR A 164 23.12 -22.64 -14.93
C THR A 164 21.76 -22.42 -15.53
N LEU A 165 21.45 -22.97 -16.70
CA LEU A 165 20.12 -22.93 -17.29
C LEU A 165 19.08 -23.64 -16.42
N GLN A 166 19.40 -24.82 -15.89
CA GLN A 166 18.52 -25.55 -14.98
C GLN A 166 18.26 -24.74 -13.68
N LEU A 167 19.32 -24.13 -13.13
CA LEU A 167 19.19 -23.26 -11.97
C LEU A 167 18.28 -22.07 -12.27
N LEU A 168 18.38 -21.45 -13.45
CA LEU A 168 17.53 -20.38 -13.90
C LEU A 168 16.07 -20.84 -14.06
N GLU A 169 15.84 -21.99 -14.67
CA GLU A 169 14.50 -22.57 -14.84
C GLU A 169 13.85 -22.86 -13.49
N THR A 170 14.58 -23.46 -12.56
CA THR A 170 14.10 -23.75 -11.21
C THR A 170 13.79 -22.45 -10.45
N ALA A 171 14.64 -21.42 -10.58
CA ALA A 171 14.39 -20.12 -9.99
C ALA A 171 13.09 -19.48 -10.53
N ILE A 172 12.80 -19.63 -11.83
CA ILE A 172 11.55 -19.17 -12.45
C ILE A 172 10.34 -19.93 -11.89
N LEU A 173 10.44 -21.26 -11.76
CA LEU A 173 9.36 -22.09 -11.22
C LEU A 173 9.07 -21.76 -9.75
N ASP A 174 10.11 -21.60 -8.93
CA ASP A 174 10.00 -21.20 -7.54
C ASP A 174 9.37 -19.78 -7.41
N ALA A 175 9.78 -18.87 -8.30
CA ALA A 175 9.16 -17.55 -8.38
C ALA A 175 7.66 -17.63 -8.71
N GLN A 176 7.26 -18.45 -9.70
CA GLN A 176 5.87 -18.66 -10.05
C GLN A 176 5.06 -19.27 -8.89
N GLY A 177 5.64 -20.25 -8.18
CA GLY A 177 5.06 -20.83 -6.97
C GLY A 177 4.81 -19.78 -5.89
N SER A 178 5.79 -18.92 -5.62
CA SER A 178 5.66 -17.81 -4.67
C SER A 178 4.61 -16.79 -5.10
N TYR A 179 4.50 -16.48 -6.39
CA TYR A 179 3.44 -15.60 -6.91
C TYR A 179 2.04 -16.17 -6.69
N THR A 180 1.84 -17.48 -6.82
CA THR A 180 0.53 -18.09 -6.57
C THR A 180 0.12 -17.98 -5.10
N VAL A 181 1.06 -18.19 -4.18
CA VAL A 181 0.83 -18.03 -2.73
C VAL A 181 0.54 -16.57 -2.38
N ILE A 182 1.34 -15.64 -2.90
CA ILE A 182 1.14 -14.20 -2.70
C ILE A 182 -0.20 -13.75 -3.28
N SER A 183 -0.58 -14.25 -4.46
CA SER A 183 -1.87 -13.96 -5.10
C SER A 183 -3.04 -14.42 -4.23
N ALA A 184 -2.99 -15.63 -3.69
CA ALA A 184 -4.03 -16.16 -2.80
C ALA A 184 -4.14 -15.37 -1.48
N LEU A 185 -3.02 -14.95 -0.90
CA LEU A 185 -2.99 -14.06 0.27
C LEU A 185 -3.54 -12.68 -0.08
N ASN A 186 -3.17 -12.15 -1.23
CA ASN A 186 -3.63 -10.85 -1.72
C ASN A 186 -5.15 -10.83 -1.91
N GLU A 187 -5.73 -11.89 -2.45
CA GLU A 187 -7.18 -12.01 -2.61
C GLU A 187 -7.92 -11.94 -1.27
N ARG A 188 -7.42 -12.62 -0.24
CA ARG A 188 -7.96 -12.54 1.13
C ARG A 188 -7.82 -11.13 1.74
N ILE A 189 -6.69 -10.48 1.52
CA ILE A 189 -6.43 -9.12 2.01
C ILE A 189 -7.36 -8.12 1.29
N VAL A 190 -7.53 -8.23 -0.03
CA VAL A 190 -8.45 -7.40 -0.82
C VAL A 190 -9.90 -7.56 -0.34
N LEU A 191 -10.33 -8.79 -0.04
CA LEU A 191 -11.65 -9.05 0.51
C LEU A 191 -11.83 -8.37 1.86
N LEU A 192 -10.85 -8.49 2.75
CA LEU A 192 -10.85 -7.84 4.07
C LEU A 192 -10.86 -6.31 3.93
N GLN A 193 -10.08 -5.74 3.02
CA GLN A 193 -10.09 -4.31 2.70
C GLN A 193 -11.46 -3.84 2.20
N THR A 194 -12.10 -4.62 1.33
CA THR A 194 -13.43 -4.29 0.82
C THR A 194 -14.47 -4.23 1.93
N VAL A 195 -14.41 -5.16 2.89
CA VAL A 195 -15.28 -5.15 4.08
C VAL A 195 -15.05 -3.92 4.95
N VAL A 196 -13.77 -3.55 5.18
CA VAL A 196 -13.42 -2.35 5.96
C VAL A 196 -13.92 -1.07 5.27
N VAL A 197 -13.74 -0.96 3.95
CA VAL A 197 -14.25 0.19 3.18
C VAL A 197 -15.77 0.27 3.24
N ALA A 198 -16.47 -0.85 3.06
CA ALA A 198 -17.94 -0.89 3.17
C ALA A 198 -18.41 -0.45 4.57
N LEU A 199 -17.72 -0.89 5.63
CA LEU A 199 -17.99 -0.45 7.00
C LEU A 199 -17.77 1.06 7.19
N CYS A 200 -16.69 1.60 6.65
CA CYS A 200 -16.41 3.04 6.68
C CYS A 200 -17.50 3.86 5.97
N VAL A 201 -17.95 3.41 4.79
CA VAL A 201 -19.03 4.06 4.04
C VAL A 201 -20.33 4.00 4.84
N ALA A 202 -20.68 2.85 5.42
CA ALA A 202 -21.88 2.70 6.24
C ALA A 202 -21.85 3.65 7.47
N LEU A 203 -20.72 3.70 8.18
CA LEU A 203 -20.54 4.63 9.31
C LEU A 203 -20.62 6.10 8.87
N GLY A 204 -20.05 6.44 7.73
CA GLY A 204 -20.14 7.78 7.13
C GLY A 204 -21.58 8.16 6.80
N CYS A 205 -22.35 7.27 6.19
CA CYS A 205 -23.76 7.48 5.89
C CYS A 205 -24.60 7.67 7.17
N VAL A 206 -24.40 6.83 8.18
CA VAL A 206 -25.09 6.95 9.48
C VAL A 206 -24.78 8.30 10.15
N SER A 207 -23.50 8.69 10.14
CA SER A 207 -23.07 9.99 10.68
C SER A 207 -23.69 11.16 9.92
N GLY A 208 -23.69 11.10 8.59
CA GLY A 208 -24.31 12.13 7.73
C GLY A 208 -25.81 12.28 7.98
N LEU A 209 -26.55 11.18 8.06
CA LEU A 209 -27.97 11.18 8.37
C LEU A 209 -28.25 11.74 9.77
N MET A 210 -27.38 11.45 10.73
CA MET A 210 -27.49 11.98 12.09
C MET A 210 -27.28 13.50 12.11
N VAL A 211 -26.29 14.01 11.39
CA VAL A 211 -26.03 15.46 11.26
C VAL A 211 -27.21 16.16 10.57
N MET A 212 -27.74 15.61 9.48
CA MET A 212 -28.91 16.16 8.79
C MET A 212 -30.13 16.27 9.72
N ARG A 213 -30.40 15.24 10.52
CA ARG A 213 -31.49 15.25 11.50
C ARG A 213 -31.33 16.32 12.60
N LEU A 214 -30.09 16.73 12.87
CA LEU A 214 -29.80 17.80 13.83
C LEU A 214 -29.92 19.20 13.22
N LEU A 215 -29.56 19.35 11.95
CA LEU A 215 -29.60 20.62 11.24
C LEU A 215 -31.06 21.10 10.98
N THR A 216 -31.99 20.17 10.78
CA THR A 216 -33.39 20.51 10.45
C THR A 216 -34.05 21.39 11.52
N PRO A 217 -34.06 21.05 12.83
CA PRO A 217 -34.64 21.91 13.85
C PRO A 217 -33.96 23.27 13.97
N VAL A 218 -32.61 23.31 13.79
CA VAL A 218 -31.86 24.57 13.85
C VAL A 218 -32.23 25.50 12.68
N GLN A 219 -32.41 24.96 11.50
CA GLN A 219 -32.89 25.73 10.34
C GLN A 219 -34.31 26.27 10.55
N GLN A 220 -35.19 25.49 11.18
CA GLN A 220 -36.52 25.91 11.53
C GLN A 220 -36.48 27.07 12.55
N MET A 221 -35.59 27.01 13.56
CA MET A 221 -35.40 28.12 14.52
C MET A 221 -34.91 29.39 13.82
N ILE A 222 -33.97 29.29 12.90
CA ILE A 222 -33.45 30.41 12.11
C ILE A 222 -34.58 31.04 11.28
N ALA A 223 -35.39 30.21 10.61
CA ALA A 223 -36.53 30.71 9.82
C ALA A 223 -37.59 31.38 10.69
N ALA A 224 -37.94 30.80 11.83
CA ALA A 224 -38.86 31.34 12.80
C ALA A 224 -38.34 32.65 13.41
N SER A 225 -37.07 32.73 13.78
CA SER A 225 -36.45 33.98 14.27
C SER A 225 -36.52 35.12 13.26
N ARG A 226 -36.27 34.82 11.97
CA ARG A 226 -36.42 35.83 10.91
C ARG A 226 -37.87 36.31 10.72
N ALA A 227 -38.83 35.42 10.90
CA ALA A 227 -40.23 35.79 10.78
C ALA A 227 -40.69 36.64 12.00
N ILE A 228 -40.25 36.33 13.22
CA ILE A 228 -40.46 37.14 14.42
C ILE A 228 -39.87 38.54 14.25
N GLY A 229 -38.63 38.63 13.68
CA GLY A 229 -38.01 39.92 13.38
C GLY A 229 -38.76 40.78 12.35
N ARG A 230 -39.72 40.19 11.61
CA ARG A 230 -40.64 40.86 10.70
C ARG A 230 -42.05 41.06 11.30
N SER A 231 -42.15 40.98 12.62
CA SER A 231 -43.42 41.10 13.38
C SER A 231 -44.46 40.04 13.02
N LYS A 232 -44.06 38.90 12.46
CA LYS A 232 -44.94 37.75 12.19
C LYS A 232 -44.81 36.75 13.34
N PHE A 233 -45.76 36.78 14.28
CA PHE A 233 -45.75 35.92 15.48
C PHE A 233 -46.62 34.66 15.32
N ASP A 234 -47.48 34.63 14.28
CA ASP A 234 -48.34 33.48 13.98
C ASP A 234 -47.56 32.40 13.21
N ILE A 235 -46.61 31.78 13.91
CA ILE A 235 -45.77 30.72 13.40
C ILE A 235 -45.98 29.48 14.29
N PRO A 236 -46.11 28.28 13.72
CA PRO A 236 -46.26 27.07 14.51
C PRO A 236 -45.04 26.85 15.44
N ASP A 237 -45.27 26.19 16.56
CA ASP A 237 -44.20 25.82 17.48
C ASP A 237 -43.24 24.86 16.85
N ILE A 238 -41.97 25.02 17.18
CA ILE A 238 -40.92 24.13 16.71
C ILE A 238 -41.09 22.78 17.41
N PRO A 239 -41.20 21.67 16.65
CA PRO A 239 -41.38 20.36 17.25
C PRO A 239 -40.17 19.98 18.10
N LEU A 240 -40.40 19.39 19.27
CA LEU A 240 -39.36 19.00 20.20
C LEU A 240 -38.64 17.72 19.65
N PRO A 241 -37.36 17.82 19.27
CA PRO A 241 -36.61 16.66 18.80
C PRO A 241 -36.28 15.69 19.95
N LYS A 242 -35.97 14.43 19.60
CA LYS A 242 -35.65 13.41 20.62
C LYS A 242 -34.35 13.66 21.37
N GLN A 243 -33.48 14.53 20.88
CA GLN A 243 -32.22 14.90 21.52
C GLN A 243 -32.43 15.93 22.61
N PRO A 244 -32.06 15.66 23.86
CA PRO A 244 -32.37 16.52 25.00
C PRO A 244 -31.76 17.91 24.88
N GLU A 245 -30.59 18.05 24.27
CA GLU A 245 -29.90 19.33 24.10
C GLU A 245 -30.64 20.25 23.11
N ILE A 246 -31.08 19.69 21.99
CA ILE A 246 -31.81 20.43 20.96
C ILE A 246 -33.28 20.63 21.39
N ALA A 247 -33.85 19.68 22.13
CA ALA A 247 -35.19 19.79 22.67
C ALA A 247 -35.30 20.98 23.64
N ARG A 248 -34.34 21.13 24.56
CA ARG A 248 -34.27 22.30 25.47
C ARG A 248 -34.13 23.60 24.73
N LEU A 249 -33.35 23.66 23.66
CA LEU A 249 -33.19 24.84 22.85
C LEU A 249 -34.49 25.19 22.12
N ALA A 250 -35.20 24.20 21.56
CA ALA A 250 -36.49 24.38 20.90
C ALA A 250 -37.57 24.86 21.89
N GLU A 251 -37.60 24.26 23.09
CA GLU A 251 -38.51 24.66 24.16
C GLU A 251 -38.26 26.10 24.60
N SER A 252 -37.01 26.47 24.87
CA SER A 252 -36.66 27.86 25.24
C SER A 252 -37.02 28.85 24.14
N PHE A 253 -36.84 28.47 22.87
CA PHE A 253 -37.22 29.31 21.74
C PHE A 253 -38.74 29.48 21.64
N ASN A 254 -39.52 28.42 21.81
CA ASN A 254 -40.99 28.49 21.81
C ASN A 254 -41.51 29.38 22.95
N ILE A 255 -40.93 29.23 24.16
CA ILE A 255 -41.27 30.11 25.30
C ILE A 255 -40.98 31.58 24.98
N MET A 256 -39.80 31.88 24.44
CA MET A 256 -39.43 33.24 24.03
C MET A 256 -40.39 33.79 22.96
N LYS A 257 -40.77 33.00 21.96
CA LYS A 257 -41.73 33.40 20.91
C LYS A 257 -43.09 33.79 21.52
N HIS A 258 -43.63 32.95 22.39
CA HIS A 258 -44.92 33.23 23.06
C HIS A 258 -44.87 34.49 23.94
N SER A 259 -43.78 34.67 24.69
CA SER A 259 -43.59 35.89 25.51
C SER A 259 -43.52 37.15 24.64
N MET A 260 -42.81 37.12 23.52
CA MET A 260 -42.75 38.25 22.58
C MET A 260 -44.11 38.54 21.94
N ALA A 261 -44.85 37.51 21.53
CA ALA A 261 -46.17 37.65 20.97
C ALA A 261 -47.15 38.35 21.98
N GLN A 262 -47.14 37.89 23.24
CA GLN A 262 -47.94 38.47 24.31
C GLN A 262 -47.58 39.94 24.58
N GLN A 263 -46.28 40.26 24.62
CA GLN A 263 -45.85 41.66 24.81
C GLN A 263 -46.30 42.56 23.66
N MET A 264 -46.26 42.07 22.41
CA MET A 264 -46.74 42.84 21.26
C MET A 264 -48.27 43.10 21.31
N THR A 265 -49.04 42.07 21.67
CA THR A 265 -50.49 42.23 21.83
C THR A 265 -50.81 43.30 22.90
N THR A 266 -50.12 43.20 24.05
CA THR A 266 -50.32 44.21 25.14
C THR A 266 -49.91 45.61 24.71
N LEU A 267 -48.85 45.77 23.92
CA LEU A 267 -48.40 47.02 23.34
C LEU A 267 -49.42 47.59 22.33
N GLN A 268 -50.01 46.72 21.51
CA GLN A 268 -51.05 47.13 20.56
C GLN A 268 -52.31 47.59 21.27
N GLU A 269 -52.80 46.86 22.28
CA GLU A 269 -53.94 47.26 23.10
C GLU A 269 -53.71 48.61 23.80
N LYS A 270 -52.54 48.84 24.39
CA LYS A 270 -52.18 50.11 24.98
C LYS A 270 -52.17 51.24 23.96
N ASN A 271 -51.59 51.04 22.78
CA ASN A 271 -51.57 52.02 21.72
C ASN A 271 -52.99 52.35 21.19
N GLU A 272 -53.89 51.37 21.14
CA GLU A 272 -55.28 51.57 20.76
C GLU A 272 -56.03 52.38 21.79
N ILE A 273 -55.88 52.05 23.08
CA ILE A 273 -56.45 52.81 24.17
C ILE A 273 -55.95 54.29 24.18
N GLU A 274 -54.68 54.48 23.96
CA GLU A 274 -54.07 55.82 23.90
C GLU A 274 -54.57 56.61 22.69
N ARG A 275 -54.74 55.98 21.54
CA ARG A 275 -55.36 56.63 20.36
C ARG A 275 -56.79 56.97 20.57
N GLU A 276 -57.61 56.15 21.25
CA GLU A 276 -58.99 56.39 21.55
C GLU A 276 -59.09 57.52 22.56
N LEU A 277 -58.24 57.57 23.55
CA LEU A 277 -58.17 58.67 24.56
C LEU A 277 -57.79 60.01 23.90
N HIS A 278 -56.84 59.99 22.95
CA HIS A 278 -56.49 61.19 22.18
C HIS A 278 -57.63 61.65 21.28
N ARG A 279 -58.41 60.76 20.69
CA ARG A 279 -59.55 61.08 19.86
C ARG A 279 -60.64 61.72 20.67
N GLN A 280 -61.02 61.18 21.84
CA GLN A 280 -62.00 61.75 22.77
C GLN A 280 -61.59 63.12 23.27
N LYS A 281 -60.33 63.36 23.51
CA LYS A 281 -59.79 64.63 23.93
C LYS A 281 -59.88 65.71 22.84
N THR A 282 -59.78 65.31 21.57
CA THR A 282 -59.83 66.20 20.41
C THR A 282 -61.28 66.53 20.02
N GLU A 283 -62.20 65.60 20.28
CA GLU A 283 -63.66 65.82 20.06
C GLU A 283 -64.35 66.65 21.15
N ALA A 284 -63.65 66.82 22.31
CA ALA A 284 -64.20 67.63 23.48
C ALA A 284 -63.65 69.05 23.53
N LEU A 285 -62.83 69.47 22.57
CA LEU A 285 -62.30 70.83 22.39
C LEU A 285 -62.98 71.51 21.21
#